data_7632bba2def40a6741e3635ea6e722ac
#
_entry.id   7632bba2def40a6741e3635ea6e722ac
#
_cell.length_a   1.000
_cell.length_b   1.000
_cell.length_c   1.000
_cell.angle_alpha   90.00
_cell.angle_beta   90.00
_cell.angle_gamma   90.00
#
_symmetry.space_group_name_H-M   'P 1'
#
loop_
_entity.id
_entity.type
_entity.pdbx_description
1 polymer ?
#
loop_
_entity_poly.entity_id
_entity_poly.type
_entity_poly.pdbx_seq_one_letter_code
_entity_poly.pdbx_strand_id
1 'polypeptide(L)'
;LKSDSSTFWSGIGDEGICNGDQIAANCADKMGRSTLETTLSSKGIELPNWDVSNPSTISAWNSASSSYAMHSSGNVEALLGNTVRPTSVWNVFERTILRINPNVGNITIYTPTAVNVITHTTQVGSLIRSLFIGTSQTGILLNDWNKK
;
A
#
# COMPACT_ATOMS: atom_id res chain seq x y z
N LEU A 1 -5.60 13.45 5.61
CA LEU A 1 -4.89 12.33 6.27
C LEU A 1 -3.72 12.86 7.09
N LYS A 2 -3.46 12.23 8.20
CA LYS A 2 -2.28 12.54 9.01
C LYS A 2 -1.04 11.96 8.35
N SER A 3 0.10 12.62 8.56
CA SER A 3 1.41 12.07 8.19
C SER A 3 1.67 10.76 8.94
N ASP A 4 2.35 9.83 8.29
CA ASP A 4 2.72 8.53 8.87
C ASP A 4 1.51 7.67 9.29
N SER A 5 0.37 7.80 8.62
CA SER A 5 -0.87 7.12 9.03
C SER A 5 -1.44 6.16 8.00
N SER A 6 -0.91 6.13 6.79
CA SER A 6 -1.51 5.35 5.71
C SER A 6 -0.91 3.96 5.59
N THR A 7 -1.78 2.96 5.46
CA THR A 7 -1.42 1.57 5.18
C THR A 7 -2.14 1.11 3.92
N PHE A 8 -1.39 0.54 3.00
CA PHE A 8 -1.86 -0.08 1.77
C PHE A 8 -1.75 -1.59 1.87
N TRP A 9 -2.48 -2.31 1.07
CA TRP A 9 -2.39 -3.76 1.07
C TRP A 9 -2.72 -4.35 -0.30
N SER A 10 -2.12 -5.50 -0.61
CA SER A 10 -2.44 -6.27 -1.81
C SER A 10 -1.93 -7.70 -1.67
N GLY A 11 -2.66 -8.65 -2.23
CA GLY A 11 -2.22 -10.04 -2.30
C GLY A 11 -2.15 -10.77 -0.97
N ILE A 12 -2.65 -10.21 0.13
CA ILE A 12 -2.77 -10.90 1.41
C ILE A 12 -4.15 -11.55 1.53
N GLY A 13 -4.20 -12.70 2.18
CA GLY A 13 -5.41 -13.48 2.28
C GLY A 13 -5.69 -14.38 1.08
N ASP A 14 -4.84 -14.37 0.07
CA ASP A 14 -4.97 -15.26 -1.10
C ASP A 14 -4.81 -16.74 -0.74
N GLU A 15 -4.29 -17.03 0.44
CA GLU A 15 -4.10 -18.39 0.95
C GLU A 15 -5.31 -18.91 1.74
N GLY A 16 -6.42 -18.21 1.68
CA GLY A 16 -7.67 -18.63 2.30
C GLY A 16 -7.74 -18.50 3.82
N ILE A 17 -6.79 -17.79 4.42
CA ILE A 17 -6.67 -17.70 5.88
C ILE A 17 -7.57 -16.62 6.47
N CYS A 18 -7.86 -15.55 5.76
CA CYS A 18 -8.75 -14.45 6.18
C CYS A 18 -9.05 -13.52 5.00
N ASN A 19 -9.99 -12.60 5.19
CA ASN A 19 -10.17 -11.48 4.26
C ASN A 19 -8.96 -10.55 4.36
N GLY A 20 -8.33 -10.23 3.23
CA GLY A 20 -7.13 -9.42 3.18
C GLY A 20 -7.33 -8.01 3.76
N ASP A 21 -8.49 -7.41 3.55
CA ASP A 21 -8.85 -6.10 4.12
C ASP A 21 -8.88 -6.12 5.65
N GLN A 22 -9.39 -7.20 6.26
CA GLN A 22 -9.40 -7.34 7.72
C GLN A 22 -8.00 -7.54 8.30
N ILE A 23 -7.16 -8.34 7.64
CA ILE A 23 -5.77 -8.50 8.07
C ILE A 23 -5.06 -7.14 8.02
N ALA A 24 -5.22 -6.42 6.94
CA ALA A 24 -4.61 -5.11 6.76
C ALA A 24 -5.12 -4.11 7.80
N ALA A 25 -6.43 -4.09 8.05
CA ALA A 25 -7.04 -3.22 9.05
C ALA A 25 -6.50 -3.52 10.47
N ASN A 26 -6.40 -4.79 10.84
CA ASN A 26 -5.89 -5.19 12.14
C ASN A 26 -4.41 -4.83 12.31
N CYS A 27 -3.61 -5.05 11.29
CA CYS A 27 -2.20 -4.67 11.32
C CYS A 27 -2.01 -3.15 11.39
N ALA A 28 -2.78 -2.40 10.61
CA ALA A 28 -2.76 -0.95 10.64
C ALA A 28 -3.14 -0.41 12.01
N ASP A 29 -4.21 -0.93 12.59
CA ASP A 29 -4.69 -0.52 13.91
C ASP A 29 -3.64 -0.73 15.00
N LYS A 30 -2.97 -1.87 14.99
CA LYS A 30 -1.88 -2.16 15.94
C LYS A 30 -0.71 -1.19 15.82
N MET A 31 -0.51 -0.61 14.65
CA MET A 31 0.54 0.37 14.38
C MET A 31 0.07 1.82 14.51
N GLY A 32 -1.18 2.04 14.93
CA GLY A 32 -1.77 3.37 15.00
C GLY A 32 -2.03 3.98 13.63
N ARG A 33 -2.29 3.16 12.61
CA ARG A 33 -2.50 3.55 11.24
C ARG A 33 -3.88 3.15 10.73
N SER A 34 -4.20 3.53 9.51
CA SER A 34 -5.48 3.23 8.86
C SER A 34 -5.27 2.76 7.43
N THR A 35 -6.16 1.88 6.98
CA THR A 35 -6.27 1.53 5.56
C THR A 35 -7.26 2.45 4.86
N LEU A 36 -7.36 2.34 3.54
CA LEU A 36 -8.42 3.04 2.78
C LEU A 36 -9.80 2.67 3.34
N GLU A 37 -10.05 1.39 3.51
CA GLU A 37 -11.33 0.86 3.98
C GLU A 37 -11.70 1.40 5.37
N THR A 38 -10.76 1.37 6.31
CA THR A 38 -11.02 1.90 7.65
C THR A 38 -11.17 3.41 7.66
N THR A 39 -10.47 4.11 6.78
CA THR A 39 -10.61 5.56 6.62
C THR A 39 -11.99 5.93 6.07
N LEU A 40 -12.45 5.23 5.03
CA LEU A 40 -13.79 5.42 4.48
C LEU A 40 -14.87 5.15 5.52
N SER A 41 -14.73 4.04 6.23
CA SER A 41 -15.67 3.65 7.30
C SER A 41 -15.76 4.72 8.39
N SER A 42 -14.63 5.27 8.81
CA SER A 42 -14.61 6.32 9.84
C SER A 42 -15.30 7.62 9.39
N LYS A 43 -15.40 7.84 8.08
CA LYS A 43 -16.07 9.00 7.49
C LYS A 43 -17.53 8.71 7.10
N GLY A 44 -18.01 7.50 7.33
CA GLY A 44 -19.34 7.08 6.92
C GLY A 44 -19.52 6.95 5.42
N ILE A 45 -18.43 6.75 4.69
CA ILE A 45 -18.45 6.60 3.22
C ILE A 45 -18.47 5.12 2.89
N GLU A 46 -19.46 4.70 2.12
CA GLU A 46 -19.56 3.35 1.60
C GLU A 46 -19.30 3.34 0.10
N LEU A 47 -18.42 2.45 -0.33
CA LEU A 47 -18.22 2.16 -1.74
C LEU A 47 -18.95 0.87 -2.10
N PRO A 48 -19.36 0.70 -3.37
CA PRO A 48 -19.96 -0.55 -3.81
C PRO A 48 -18.97 -1.70 -3.65
N ASN A 49 -19.49 -2.91 -3.46
CA ASN A 49 -18.64 -4.10 -3.41
C ASN A 49 -17.87 -4.26 -4.71
N TRP A 50 -16.62 -4.68 -4.60
CA TRP A 50 -15.79 -4.98 -5.77
C TRP A 50 -16.44 -6.09 -6.59
N ASP A 51 -16.76 -5.79 -7.83
CA ASP A 51 -17.36 -6.73 -8.77
C ASP A 51 -16.68 -6.57 -10.13
N VAL A 52 -15.88 -7.57 -10.50
CA VAL A 52 -15.13 -7.56 -11.76
C VAL A 52 -16.05 -7.50 -13.00
N SER A 53 -17.29 -7.92 -12.88
CA SER A 53 -18.28 -7.84 -13.97
C SER A 53 -18.92 -6.46 -14.08
N ASN A 54 -18.72 -5.59 -13.12
CA ASN A 54 -19.29 -4.24 -13.10
C ASN A 54 -18.19 -3.18 -13.10
N PRO A 55 -17.86 -2.60 -14.27
CA PRO A 55 -16.77 -1.61 -14.37
C PRO A 55 -16.92 -0.39 -13.48
N SER A 56 -18.15 0.00 -13.12
CA SER A 56 -18.36 1.16 -12.25
C SER A 56 -17.86 0.94 -10.83
N THR A 57 -17.94 -0.29 -10.31
CA THR A 57 -17.39 -0.63 -9.00
C THR A 57 -15.86 -0.58 -9.02
N ILE A 58 -15.25 -1.12 -10.06
CA ILE A 58 -13.81 -1.10 -10.28
C ILE A 58 -13.31 0.35 -10.33
N SER A 59 -13.97 1.20 -11.12
CA SER A 59 -13.65 2.62 -11.26
C SER A 59 -13.75 3.37 -9.92
N ALA A 60 -14.79 3.09 -9.14
CA ALA A 60 -14.97 3.71 -7.83
C ALA A 60 -13.80 3.38 -6.88
N TRP A 61 -13.40 2.11 -6.81
CA TRP A 61 -12.29 1.69 -5.96
C TRP A 61 -10.94 2.21 -6.47
N ASN A 62 -10.70 2.21 -7.77
CA ASN A 62 -9.49 2.77 -8.35
C ASN A 62 -9.35 4.27 -8.04
N SER A 63 -10.45 5.01 -8.15
CA SER A 63 -10.45 6.44 -7.83
C SER A 63 -10.21 6.69 -6.34
N ALA A 64 -10.84 5.93 -5.47
CA ALA A 64 -10.65 6.05 -4.03
C ALA A 64 -9.21 5.71 -3.62
N SER A 65 -8.66 4.62 -4.16
CA SER A 65 -7.28 4.21 -3.90
C SER A 65 -6.27 5.23 -4.39
N SER A 66 -6.48 5.78 -5.57
CA SER A 66 -5.63 6.83 -6.13
C SER A 66 -5.66 8.09 -5.25
N SER A 67 -6.86 8.51 -4.85
CA SER A 67 -7.02 9.66 -3.95
C SER A 67 -6.34 9.42 -2.61
N TYR A 68 -6.49 8.25 -2.04
CA TYR A 68 -5.85 7.87 -0.79
C TYR A 68 -4.33 7.97 -0.87
N ALA A 69 -3.75 7.46 -1.96
CA ALA A 69 -2.32 7.54 -2.20
C ALA A 69 -1.86 8.99 -2.40
N MET A 70 -2.63 9.80 -3.12
CA MET A 70 -2.29 11.21 -3.35
C MET A 70 -2.31 12.05 -2.07
N HIS A 71 -3.16 11.72 -1.12
CA HIS A 71 -3.29 12.45 0.15
C HIS A 71 -2.45 11.84 1.29
N SER A 72 -1.73 10.77 1.03
CA SER A 72 -0.81 10.18 1.99
C SER A 72 0.46 11.00 2.10
N SER A 73 1.10 10.97 3.28
CA SER A 73 2.34 11.70 3.53
C SER A 73 3.20 11.01 4.57
N GLY A 74 4.47 11.38 4.59
CA GLY A 74 5.45 10.84 5.52
C GLY A 74 5.84 9.41 5.17
N ASN A 75 5.97 8.58 6.19
CA ASN A 75 6.23 7.16 6.04
C ASN A 75 4.90 6.41 5.85
N VAL A 76 4.72 5.79 4.71
CA VAL A 76 3.56 4.95 4.43
C VAL A 76 3.95 3.49 4.54
N GLU A 77 2.99 2.64 4.82
CA GLU A 77 3.18 1.21 4.92
C GLU A 77 2.39 0.47 3.85
N ALA A 78 2.94 -0.66 3.40
CA ALA A 78 2.26 -1.56 2.50
C ALA A 78 2.39 -2.99 3.00
N LEU A 79 1.26 -3.66 3.11
CA LEU A 79 1.17 -5.08 3.42
C LEU A 79 0.99 -5.84 2.11
N LEU A 80 2.04 -6.46 1.64
CA LEU A 80 2.03 -7.16 0.35
C LEU A 80 2.22 -8.65 0.57
N GLY A 81 1.37 -9.45 -0.06
CA GLY A 81 1.53 -10.90 -0.07
C GLY A 81 2.70 -11.36 -0.94
N ASN A 82 2.96 -12.67 -0.93
CA ASN A 82 4.03 -13.26 -1.72
C ASN A 82 3.80 -13.10 -3.23
N THR A 83 2.55 -13.04 -3.64
CA THR A 83 2.16 -12.90 -5.04
C THR A 83 1.21 -11.72 -5.18
N VAL A 84 1.72 -10.62 -5.71
CA VAL A 84 0.93 -9.44 -6.03
C VAL A 84 0.75 -9.40 -7.54
N ARG A 85 -0.49 -9.49 -7.99
CA ARG A 85 -0.80 -9.49 -9.43
C ARG A 85 -0.33 -8.20 -10.09
N PRO A 86 0.26 -8.26 -11.30
CA PRO A 86 0.68 -7.06 -12.03
C PRO A 86 -0.46 -6.07 -12.24
N THR A 87 -1.70 -6.55 -12.34
CA THR A 87 -2.91 -5.74 -12.55
C THR A 87 -3.57 -5.29 -11.25
N SER A 88 -2.97 -5.56 -10.10
CA SER A 88 -3.53 -5.12 -8.82
C SER A 88 -3.59 -3.59 -8.73
N VAL A 89 -4.52 -3.09 -7.93
CA VAL A 89 -4.65 -1.65 -7.68
C VAL A 89 -3.34 -1.09 -7.12
N TRP A 90 -2.65 -1.86 -6.27
CA TRP A 90 -1.33 -1.50 -5.75
C TRP A 90 -0.32 -1.25 -6.88
N ASN A 91 -0.15 -2.21 -7.77
CA ASN A 91 0.85 -2.11 -8.84
C ASN A 91 0.50 -1.06 -9.89
N VAL A 92 -0.78 -0.93 -10.23
CA VAL A 92 -1.21 -0.04 -11.32
C VAL A 92 -1.36 1.41 -10.85
N PHE A 93 -1.90 1.64 -9.66
CA PHE A 93 -2.25 2.98 -9.19
C PHE A 93 -1.45 3.41 -7.96
N GLU A 94 -1.61 2.70 -6.86
CA GLU A 94 -1.15 3.18 -5.56
C GLU A 94 0.36 3.35 -5.50
N ARG A 95 1.11 2.34 -5.86
CA ARG A 95 2.58 2.39 -5.83
C ARG A 95 3.11 3.51 -6.73
N THR A 96 2.56 3.65 -7.92
CA THR A 96 2.99 4.68 -8.87
C THR A 96 2.73 6.07 -8.31
N ILE A 97 1.55 6.30 -7.76
CA ILE A 97 1.19 7.59 -7.16
C ILE A 97 2.06 7.91 -5.95
N LEU A 98 2.27 6.94 -5.06
CA LEU A 98 3.11 7.13 -3.89
C LEU A 98 4.55 7.51 -4.26
N ARG A 99 5.07 6.93 -5.33
CA ARG A 99 6.44 7.21 -5.80
C ARG A 99 6.62 8.62 -6.33
N ILE A 100 5.58 9.22 -6.86
CA ILE A 100 5.62 10.61 -7.38
C ILE A 100 5.03 11.62 -6.41
N ASN A 101 4.41 11.18 -5.31
CA ASN A 101 3.85 12.07 -4.30
C ASN A 101 5.00 12.70 -3.48
N PRO A 102 5.22 14.02 -3.59
CA PRO A 102 6.35 14.67 -2.93
C PRO A 102 6.25 14.68 -1.40
N ASN A 103 5.08 14.42 -0.86
CA ASN A 103 4.84 14.38 0.58
C ASN A 103 5.13 13.00 1.20
N VAL A 104 5.32 11.97 0.38
CA VAL A 104 5.68 10.64 0.84
C VAL A 104 7.20 10.50 0.88
N GLY A 105 7.74 10.23 2.06
CA GLY A 105 9.17 10.07 2.25
C GLY A 105 9.65 8.64 2.07
N ASN A 106 8.92 7.70 2.63
CA ASN A 106 9.28 6.28 2.61
C ASN A 106 8.07 5.40 2.39
N ILE A 107 8.29 4.24 1.78
CA ILE A 107 7.34 3.12 1.82
C ILE A 107 8.01 1.97 2.55
N THR A 108 7.41 1.53 3.64
CA THR A 108 7.84 0.33 4.35
C THR A 108 6.93 -0.82 3.95
N ILE A 109 7.50 -1.87 3.41
CA ILE A 109 6.77 -3.03 2.91
C ILE A 109 6.90 -4.16 3.91
N TYR A 110 5.77 -4.70 4.33
CA TYR A 110 5.68 -5.90 5.15
C TYR A 110 5.08 -7.02 4.32
N THR A 111 5.72 -8.18 4.34
CA THR A 111 5.16 -9.37 3.72
C THR A 111 4.82 -10.38 4.81
N PRO A 112 3.54 -10.54 5.16
CA PRO A 112 3.12 -11.55 6.12
C PRO A 112 3.37 -12.95 5.56
N THR A 113 3.94 -13.81 6.38
CA THR A 113 4.06 -15.23 6.11
C THR A 113 3.39 -16.01 7.23
N ALA A 114 3.22 -17.31 7.07
CA ALA A 114 2.63 -18.16 8.11
C ALA A 114 3.41 -18.13 9.43
N VAL A 115 4.70 -17.73 9.41
CA VAL A 115 5.61 -17.81 10.55
C VAL A 115 6.19 -16.44 10.91
N ASN A 116 6.29 -15.51 9.93
CA ASN A 116 7.09 -14.30 10.11
C ASN A 116 6.59 -13.15 9.24
N VAL A 117 7.09 -11.94 9.51
CA VAL A 117 6.87 -10.76 8.67
C VAL A 117 8.21 -10.29 8.15
N ILE A 118 8.31 -10.19 6.83
CA ILE A 118 9.51 -9.67 6.17
C ILE A 118 9.28 -8.18 5.91
N THR A 119 10.23 -7.35 6.34
CA THR A 119 10.12 -5.90 6.24
C THR A 119 11.15 -5.35 5.27
N HIS A 120 10.70 -4.49 4.36
CA HIS A 120 11.54 -3.73 3.45
C HIS A 120 11.13 -2.27 3.49
N THR A 121 12.12 -1.38 3.48
CA THR A 121 11.87 0.07 3.43
C THR A 121 12.53 0.66 2.20
N THR A 122 11.75 1.41 1.44
CA THR A 122 12.19 2.07 0.22
C THR A 122 11.92 3.56 0.34
N GLN A 123 12.94 4.38 0.11
CA GLN A 123 12.75 5.83 0.01
C GLN A 123 12.06 6.16 -1.30
N VAL A 124 11.00 6.93 -1.22
CA VAL A 124 10.19 7.33 -2.37
C VAL A 124 9.69 8.77 -2.20
N GLY A 125 8.84 9.23 -3.08
CA GLY A 125 8.19 10.54 -3.01
C GLY A 125 9.09 11.71 -3.34
N SER A 126 10.38 11.49 -3.46
CA SER A 126 11.35 12.49 -3.87
C SER A 126 12.21 11.92 -5.00
N LEU A 127 11.55 11.46 -6.05
CA LEU A 127 12.21 10.84 -7.20
C LEU A 127 13.31 11.72 -7.78
N ILE A 128 13.05 13.02 -7.92
CA ILE A 128 14.04 13.98 -8.39
C ILE A 128 15.22 14.05 -7.43
N ARG A 129 14.97 14.11 -6.14
CA ARG A 129 16.02 14.14 -5.13
C ARG A 129 16.83 12.84 -5.13
N SER A 130 16.17 11.70 -5.26
CA SER A 130 16.84 10.40 -5.35
C SER A 130 17.75 10.29 -6.56
N LEU A 131 17.35 10.86 -7.71
CA LEU A 131 18.18 10.90 -8.92
C LEU A 131 19.45 11.73 -8.71
N PHE A 132 19.40 12.78 -7.91
CA PHE A 132 20.56 13.67 -7.67
C PHE A 132 21.45 13.20 -6.51
N ILE A 133 20.90 12.52 -5.51
CA ILE A 133 21.63 12.14 -4.29
C ILE A 133 22.13 10.68 -4.39
N GLY A 134 21.49 9.85 -5.20
CA GLY A 134 21.85 8.46 -5.37
C GLY A 134 21.67 7.65 -4.08
N THR A 135 20.47 7.19 -3.79
CA THR A 135 20.20 6.40 -2.59
C THR A 135 20.48 4.93 -2.84
N SER A 136 21.69 4.52 -2.57
CA SER A 136 22.11 3.12 -2.68
C SER A 136 21.33 2.17 -1.76
N GLN A 137 20.87 2.65 -0.63
CA GLN A 137 20.09 1.86 0.33
C GLN A 137 18.77 1.35 -0.26
N THR A 138 18.11 2.13 -1.07
CA THR A 138 16.88 1.72 -1.75
C THR A 138 17.12 0.52 -2.66
N GLY A 139 18.22 0.53 -3.40
CA GLY A 139 18.59 -0.58 -4.28
C GLY A 139 18.85 -1.88 -3.52
N ILE A 140 19.53 -1.81 -2.38
CA ILE A 140 19.81 -2.97 -1.54
C ILE A 140 18.52 -3.59 -1.01
N LEU A 141 17.63 -2.78 -0.47
CA LEU A 141 16.36 -3.26 0.07
C LEU A 141 15.46 -3.85 -1.01
N LEU A 142 15.42 -3.24 -2.19
CA LEU A 142 14.66 -3.78 -3.33
C LEU A 142 15.24 -5.09 -3.81
N ASN A 143 16.56 -5.24 -3.81
CA ASN A 143 17.21 -6.49 -4.18
C ASN A 143 16.85 -7.62 -3.22
N ASP A 144 16.87 -7.35 -1.91
CA ASP A 144 16.45 -8.33 -0.90
C ASP A 144 14.99 -8.71 -1.07
N TRP A 145 14.14 -7.75 -1.37
CA TRP A 145 12.73 -7.98 -1.66
C TRP A 145 12.53 -8.87 -2.88
N ASN A 146 13.25 -8.60 -3.97
CA ASN A 146 13.11 -9.34 -5.22
C ASN A 146 13.61 -10.78 -5.13
N LYS A 147 14.45 -11.10 -4.16
CA LYS A 147 14.93 -12.47 -3.91
C LYS A 147 13.89 -13.35 -3.21
N LYS A 148 12.83 -12.77 -2.75
CA LYS A 148 11.77 -13.44 -2.01
C LYS A 148 10.47 -13.47 -2.78
#